data_4ae197f753ca7a62850c66ab4d74eaf5
#
_entry.id   4ae197f753ca7a62850c66ab4d74eaf5
#
_cell.length_a   1.000
_cell.length_b   1.000
_cell.length_c   1.000
_cell.angle_alpha   90.00
_cell.angle_beta   90.00
_cell.angle_gamma   90.00
#
_symmetry.space_group_name_H-M   'P 1'
#
loop_
_entity.id
_entity.type
_entity.pdbx_description
1 polymer ?
#
loop_
_entity_poly.entity_id
_entity_poly.type
_entity_poly.pdbx_seq_one_letter_code
_entity_poly.pdbx_strand_id
1 'polypeptide(L)'
;LSVIKEETNSAIDRSYQILRTRIDRFGVAQPNIQKLENSGRILVELPGIKDPKRVRKLLQGTAQLEFWETYNFTELYEYFDEANRRLAEINKANEALTEEVKEENNDDEPALLANDTLKAQEEALKEMRANFPIYNYLTPSYYQNEAGQTFPAQTARVGMALVKDTANINRMLKQVKNVFPRRVKFAWTVKPNVDPTTGAEYVELVAL
;
A
#
# COMPACT_ATOMS: atom_id res chain seq x y z
N LEU A 1 -4.68 49.58 1.13
CA LEU A 1 -3.34 49.09 1.59
C LEU A 1 -3.41 48.36 2.93
N SER A 2 -4.21 48.83 3.91
CA SER A 2 -4.36 48.18 5.23
C SER A 2 -4.93 46.75 5.11
N VAL A 3 -5.98 46.55 4.31
CA VAL A 3 -6.62 45.25 4.08
C VAL A 3 -5.65 44.23 3.46
N ILE A 4 -4.85 44.67 2.46
CA ILE A 4 -3.87 43.79 1.83
C ILE A 4 -2.79 43.36 2.84
N LYS A 5 -2.34 44.28 3.71
CA LYS A 5 -1.35 43.97 4.74
C LYS A 5 -1.91 43.00 5.77
N GLU A 6 -3.15 43.15 6.16
CA GLU A 6 -3.85 42.26 7.09
C GLU A 6 -4.02 40.83 6.52
N GLU A 7 -4.48 40.75 5.26
CA GLU A 7 -4.59 39.47 4.56
C GLU A 7 -3.23 38.77 4.38
N THR A 8 -2.17 39.54 4.08
CA THR A 8 -0.81 39.01 3.97
C THR A 8 -0.33 38.43 5.30
N ASN A 9 -0.55 39.15 6.39
CA ASN A 9 -0.19 38.69 7.73
C ASN A 9 -0.97 37.41 8.10
N SER A 10 -2.26 37.36 7.85
CA SER A 10 -3.10 36.20 8.05
C SER A 10 -2.64 34.99 7.22
N ALA A 11 -2.20 35.21 5.98
CA ALA A 11 -1.63 34.12 5.14
C ALA A 11 -0.30 33.59 5.70
N ILE A 12 0.56 34.47 6.22
CA ILE A 12 1.82 34.07 6.88
C ILE A 12 1.54 33.29 8.14
N ASP A 13 0.56 33.68 8.94
CA ASP A 13 0.17 32.98 10.17
C ASP A 13 -0.38 31.59 9.88
N ARG A 14 -1.23 31.45 8.87
CA ARG A 14 -1.71 30.14 8.40
C ARG A 14 -0.55 29.26 7.92
N SER A 15 0.38 29.82 7.14
CA SER A 15 1.56 29.12 6.64
C SER A 15 2.47 28.65 7.79
N TYR A 16 2.67 29.48 8.80
CA TYR A 16 3.42 29.13 10.00
C TYR A 16 2.80 27.95 10.73
N GLN A 17 1.49 27.96 10.95
CA GLN A 17 0.78 26.85 11.62
C GLN A 17 0.88 25.53 10.81
N ILE A 18 0.73 25.61 9.49
CA ILE A 18 0.86 24.45 8.60
C ILE A 18 2.29 23.88 8.68
N LEU A 19 3.32 24.72 8.59
CA LEU A 19 4.71 24.30 8.68
C LEU A 19 5.01 23.66 10.03
N ARG A 20 4.55 24.27 11.12
CA ARG A 20 4.71 23.73 12.46
C ARG A 20 4.09 22.32 12.59
N THR A 21 2.83 22.17 12.18
CA THR A 21 2.14 20.86 12.21
C THR A 21 2.85 19.81 11.37
N ARG A 22 3.40 20.18 10.22
CA ARG A 22 4.17 19.28 9.37
C ARG A 22 5.48 18.85 10.03
N ILE A 23 6.19 19.79 10.63
CA ILE A 23 7.49 19.55 11.30
C ILE A 23 7.31 18.69 12.54
N ASP A 24 6.27 18.92 13.32
CA ASP A 24 5.95 18.12 14.51
C ASP A 24 5.72 16.63 14.16
N ARG A 25 5.13 16.36 12.99
CA ARG A 25 4.94 14.99 12.49
C ARG A 25 6.23 14.27 12.08
N PHE A 26 7.32 15.01 11.84
CA PHE A 26 8.62 14.41 11.51
C PHE A 26 9.40 13.93 12.72
N GLY A 27 8.95 14.26 13.93
CA GLY A 27 9.64 13.90 15.16
C GLY A 27 11.02 14.54 15.28
N VAL A 28 11.23 15.71 14.68
CA VAL A 28 12.47 16.46 14.82
C VAL A 28 12.59 17.00 16.24
N ALA A 29 13.69 16.66 16.92
CA ALA A 29 13.95 17.21 18.24
C ALA A 29 14.25 18.72 18.13
N GLN A 30 13.46 19.53 18.82
CA GLN A 30 13.65 20.98 18.96
C GLN A 30 13.76 21.77 17.64
N PRO A 31 12.69 21.77 16.80
CA PRO A 31 12.70 22.62 15.62
C PRO A 31 12.60 24.09 16.01
N ASN A 32 13.40 24.95 15.35
CA ASN A 32 13.27 26.40 15.51
C ASN A 32 12.49 26.97 14.31
N ILE A 33 11.32 27.54 14.57
CA ILE A 33 10.47 28.13 13.53
C ILE A 33 10.15 29.56 13.97
N GLN A 34 10.57 30.55 13.18
CA GLN A 34 10.39 31.96 13.48
C GLN A 34 9.78 32.72 12.31
N LYS A 35 8.81 33.58 12.59
CA LYS A 35 8.34 34.58 11.64
C LYS A 35 9.31 35.75 11.65
N LEU A 36 9.88 36.10 10.50
CA LEU A 36 10.73 37.29 10.38
C LEU A 36 9.85 38.52 10.17
N GLU A 37 9.86 39.39 11.15
CA GLU A 37 9.04 40.64 11.11
C GLU A 37 9.32 41.47 9.85
N ASN A 38 8.27 42.02 9.27
CA ASN A 38 8.30 42.90 8.09
C ASN A 38 8.88 42.29 6.78
N SER A 39 9.23 41.03 6.75
CA SER A 39 9.81 40.40 5.56
C SER A 39 8.90 39.42 4.82
N GLY A 40 7.77 39.03 5.43
CA GLY A 40 6.89 38.00 4.89
C GLY A 40 7.55 36.61 4.81
N ARG A 41 8.59 36.37 5.59
CA ARG A 41 9.39 35.15 5.57
C ARG A 41 9.26 34.37 6.87
N ILE A 42 9.34 33.05 6.76
CA ILE A 42 9.39 32.13 7.90
C ILE A 42 10.76 31.44 7.86
N LEU A 43 11.54 31.60 8.93
CA LEU A 43 12.81 30.88 9.11
C LEU A 43 12.48 29.52 9.74
N VAL A 44 13.04 28.45 9.17
CA VAL A 44 12.89 27.08 9.67
C VAL A 44 14.27 26.45 9.79
N GLU A 45 14.65 26.11 11.01
CA GLU A 45 15.89 25.41 11.32
C GLU A 45 15.55 24.06 11.95
N LEU A 46 16.08 23.00 11.36
CA LEU A 46 15.77 21.63 11.71
C LEU A 46 17.07 20.88 12.02
N PRO A 47 17.55 20.89 13.27
CA PRO A 47 18.79 20.22 13.64
C PRO A 47 18.64 18.69 13.53
N GLY A 48 19.73 18.02 13.15
CA GLY A 48 19.82 16.56 13.14
C GLY A 48 19.11 15.84 11.99
N ILE A 49 18.70 16.55 10.95
CA ILE A 49 18.05 15.92 9.78
C ILE A 49 19.07 15.21 8.90
N LYS A 50 18.83 13.91 8.68
CA LYS A 50 19.67 13.06 7.81
C LYS A 50 19.41 13.30 6.31
N ASP A 51 18.21 13.67 5.91
CA ASP A 51 17.82 13.90 4.51
C ASP A 51 17.12 15.27 4.33
N PRO A 52 17.88 16.36 4.14
CA PRO A 52 17.32 17.69 3.94
C PRO A 52 16.47 17.84 2.66
N LYS A 53 16.78 17.06 1.60
CA LYS A 53 16.04 17.12 0.33
C LYS A 53 14.63 16.59 0.49
N ARG A 54 14.48 15.47 1.19
CA ARG A 54 13.17 14.87 1.49
C ARG A 54 12.32 15.81 2.33
N VAL A 55 12.88 16.41 3.37
CA VAL A 55 12.17 17.35 4.23
C VAL A 55 11.73 18.59 3.46
N ARG A 56 12.61 19.17 2.64
CA ARG A 56 12.28 20.32 1.80
C ARG A 56 11.08 20.01 0.87
N LYS A 57 11.11 18.85 0.21
CA LYS A 57 10.01 18.41 -0.67
C LYS A 57 8.68 18.31 0.08
N LEU A 58 8.71 17.79 1.31
CA LEU A 58 7.51 17.65 2.14
C LEU A 58 7.00 18.98 2.70
N LEU A 59 7.89 19.91 3.06
CA LEU A 59 7.50 21.23 3.52
C LEU A 59 6.97 22.11 2.39
N GLN A 60 7.54 21.99 1.19
CA GLN A 60 7.10 22.73 -0.01
C GLN A 60 5.85 22.15 -0.66
N GLY A 61 5.49 20.90 -0.35
CA GLY A 61 4.31 20.26 -0.89
C GLY A 61 3.04 20.99 -0.47
N THR A 62 2.23 21.40 -1.43
CA THR A 62 0.86 21.86 -1.17
C THR A 62 -0.02 20.66 -0.88
N ALA A 63 -0.67 20.65 0.30
CA ALA A 63 -1.71 19.66 0.57
C ALA A 63 -3.00 20.15 -0.10
N GLN A 64 -3.50 19.36 -1.04
CA GLN A 64 -4.81 19.58 -1.64
C GLN A 64 -5.77 18.56 -1.06
N LEU A 65 -6.91 19.01 -0.56
CA LEU A 65 -7.97 18.12 -0.12
C LEU A 65 -8.74 17.67 -1.36
N GLU A 66 -8.78 16.37 -1.58
CA GLU A 66 -9.51 15.76 -2.68
C GLU A 66 -10.49 14.74 -2.11
N PHE A 67 -11.69 14.70 -2.69
CA PHE A 67 -12.69 13.67 -2.40
C PHE A 67 -12.80 12.79 -3.63
N TRP A 68 -12.71 11.48 -3.41
CA TRP A 68 -12.77 10.49 -4.46
C TRP A 68 -13.94 9.54 -4.20
N GLU A 69 -14.71 9.24 -5.23
CA GLU A 69 -15.65 8.12 -5.19
C GLU A 69 -14.87 6.82 -5.17
N THR A 70 -15.32 5.87 -4.36
CA THR A 70 -14.69 4.56 -4.22
C THR A 70 -15.59 3.49 -4.80
N TYR A 71 -15.00 2.48 -5.41
CA TYR A 71 -15.69 1.25 -5.75
C TYR A 71 -15.88 0.40 -4.50
N ASN A 72 -17.01 -0.28 -4.39
CA ASN A 72 -17.17 -1.34 -3.40
C ASN A 72 -16.43 -2.60 -3.85
N PHE A 73 -15.95 -3.40 -2.91
CA PHE A 73 -15.26 -4.64 -3.26
C PHE A 73 -16.15 -5.62 -4.00
N THR A 74 -17.46 -5.63 -3.73
CA THR A 74 -18.45 -6.41 -4.49
C THR A 74 -18.48 -6.10 -5.99
N GLU A 75 -18.14 -4.86 -6.38
CA GLU A 75 -18.11 -4.45 -7.80
C GLU A 75 -16.82 -4.88 -8.49
N LEU A 76 -15.76 -5.14 -7.72
CA LEU A 76 -14.42 -5.47 -8.22
C LEU A 76 -14.04 -6.94 -8.01
N TYR A 77 -14.82 -7.69 -7.26
CA TYR A 77 -14.52 -9.06 -6.87
C TYR A 77 -14.22 -9.95 -8.10
N GLU A 78 -15.08 -9.96 -9.13
CA GLU A 78 -14.87 -10.75 -10.33
C GLU A 78 -13.60 -10.36 -11.10
N TYR A 79 -13.24 -9.07 -11.08
CA TYR A 79 -12.01 -8.60 -11.70
C TYR A 79 -10.78 -9.07 -10.93
N PHE A 80 -10.84 -9.16 -9.61
CA PHE A 80 -9.75 -9.71 -8.81
C PHE A 80 -9.56 -11.21 -9.03
N ASP A 81 -10.64 -11.97 -9.19
CA ASP A 81 -10.58 -13.39 -9.53
C ASP A 81 -9.95 -13.59 -10.91
N GLU A 82 -10.37 -12.82 -11.92
CA GLU A 82 -9.78 -12.85 -13.25
C GLU A 82 -8.29 -12.41 -13.21
N ALA A 83 -7.96 -11.40 -12.42
CA ALA A 83 -6.58 -10.94 -12.24
C ALA A 83 -5.68 -12.03 -11.64
N ASN A 84 -6.16 -12.75 -10.62
CA ASN A 84 -5.46 -13.89 -10.04
C ASN A 84 -5.23 -15.00 -11.07
N ARG A 85 -6.28 -15.35 -11.85
CA ARG A 85 -6.18 -16.37 -12.89
C ARG A 85 -5.12 -16.00 -13.94
N ARG A 86 -5.12 -14.77 -14.44
CA ARG A 86 -4.12 -14.31 -15.42
C ARG A 86 -2.70 -14.29 -14.86
N LEU A 87 -2.54 -13.88 -13.62
CA LEU A 87 -1.23 -13.92 -12.96
C LEU A 87 -0.73 -15.36 -12.78
N ALA A 88 -1.62 -16.28 -12.43
CA ALA A 88 -1.28 -17.69 -12.34
C ALA A 88 -0.82 -18.26 -13.70
N GLU A 89 -1.49 -17.90 -14.79
CA GLU A 89 -1.08 -18.28 -16.15
C GLU A 89 0.31 -17.71 -16.52
N ILE A 90 0.55 -16.43 -16.22
CA ILE A 90 1.85 -15.78 -16.46
C ILE A 90 2.95 -16.45 -15.63
N ASN A 91 2.70 -16.76 -14.37
CA ASN A 91 3.68 -17.42 -13.51
C ASN A 91 4.01 -18.83 -14.00
N LYS A 92 3.00 -19.63 -14.37
CA LYS A 92 3.21 -20.98 -14.96
C LYS A 92 4.01 -20.91 -16.27
N ALA A 93 3.72 -19.93 -17.13
CA ALA A 93 4.50 -19.74 -18.38
C ALA A 93 5.96 -19.36 -18.08
N ASN A 94 6.20 -18.52 -17.10
CA ASN A 94 7.55 -18.13 -16.69
C ASN A 94 8.32 -19.28 -16.04
N GLU A 95 7.66 -20.12 -15.25
CA GLU A 95 8.25 -21.32 -14.64
C GLU A 95 8.66 -22.31 -15.72
N ALA A 96 7.78 -22.61 -16.69
CA ALA A 96 8.09 -23.49 -17.81
C ALA A 96 9.32 -23.01 -18.62
N LEU A 97 9.42 -21.70 -18.89
CA LEU A 97 10.60 -21.12 -19.55
C LEU A 97 11.88 -21.21 -18.70
N THR A 98 11.73 -21.27 -17.38
CA THR A 98 12.88 -21.35 -16.45
C THR A 98 13.31 -22.81 -16.24
N GLU A 99 12.42 -23.77 -16.36
CA GLU A 99 12.73 -25.21 -16.31
C GLU A 99 13.46 -25.67 -17.55
N GLU A 100 13.11 -25.16 -18.74
CA GLU A 100 13.88 -25.45 -19.98
C GLU A 100 15.35 -24.99 -19.88
N VAL A 101 15.68 -24.03 -19.02
CA VAL A 101 17.06 -23.56 -18.78
C VAL A 101 17.78 -24.33 -17.67
N LYS A 102 17.06 -25.12 -16.85
CA LYS A 102 17.60 -25.84 -15.67
C LYS A 102 17.88 -27.33 -15.88
N GLU A 103 17.57 -27.91 -17.02
CA GLU A 103 17.85 -29.33 -17.30
C GLU A 103 19.33 -29.73 -17.36
N GLU A 104 20.28 -28.80 -17.09
CA GLU A 104 21.73 -29.11 -17.09
C GLU A 104 22.38 -29.32 -15.73
N ASN A 105 21.67 -29.28 -14.61
CA ASN A 105 22.29 -29.56 -13.30
C ASN A 105 21.34 -30.35 -12.38
N ASN A 106 21.38 -31.66 -12.49
CA ASN A 106 20.83 -32.58 -11.50
C ASN A 106 21.87 -32.82 -10.41
N ASP A 107 21.53 -32.46 -9.18
CA ASP A 107 22.09 -33.11 -7.99
C ASP A 107 20.92 -33.52 -7.07
N ASP A 108 20.85 -34.85 -6.90
CA ASP A 108 19.86 -35.56 -6.09
C ASP A 108 20.02 -35.25 -4.59
N GLU A 109 19.02 -34.71 -3.95
CA GLU A 109 18.84 -34.78 -2.50
C GLU A 109 17.79 -35.84 -2.14
N PRO A 110 18.06 -36.76 -1.19
CA PRO A 110 17.12 -37.82 -0.84
C PRO A 110 15.98 -37.31 0.04
N ALA A 111 14.76 -37.49 -0.45
CA ALA A 111 13.52 -37.21 0.27
C ALA A 111 13.40 -38.09 1.53
N LEU A 112 13.53 -37.47 2.71
CA LEU A 112 13.17 -38.08 3.99
C LEU A 112 11.64 -38.21 4.09
N LEU A 113 11.21 -39.40 4.51
CA LEU A 113 9.84 -39.87 4.70
C LEU A 113 8.99 -38.89 5.52
N ALA A 114 8.21 -38.03 4.83
CA ALA A 114 7.16 -37.23 5.43
C ALA A 114 5.81 -37.95 5.18
N ASN A 115 4.96 -37.97 6.21
CA ASN A 115 3.62 -38.58 6.17
C ASN A 115 2.82 -38.08 4.95
N ASP A 116 2.20 -39.00 4.19
CA ASP A 116 1.42 -38.73 2.98
C ASP A 116 0.33 -37.63 3.17
N THR A 117 -0.21 -37.55 4.37
CA THR A 117 -1.20 -36.53 4.73
C THR A 117 -0.62 -35.10 4.77
N LEU A 118 0.64 -34.94 5.23
CA LEU A 118 1.32 -33.63 5.26
C LEU A 118 1.73 -33.20 3.86
N LYS A 119 2.18 -34.13 3.02
CA LYS A 119 2.50 -33.83 1.60
C LYS A 119 1.28 -33.38 0.82
N ALA A 120 0.14 -34.08 0.97
CA ALA A 120 -1.11 -33.70 0.32
C ALA A 120 -1.59 -32.30 0.76
N GLN A 121 -1.40 -31.92 2.04
CA GLN A 121 -1.73 -30.60 2.53
C GLN A 121 -0.76 -29.52 1.99
N GLU A 122 0.53 -29.81 1.90
CA GLU A 122 1.51 -28.91 1.31
C GLU A 122 1.28 -28.69 -0.19
N GLU A 123 0.95 -29.74 -0.92
CA GLU A 123 0.62 -29.66 -2.35
C GLU A 123 -0.66 -28.85 -2.58
N ALA A 124 -1.72 -29.08 -1.81
CA ALA A 124 -2.95 -28.30 -1.88
C ALA A 124 -2.72 -26.82 -1.56
N LEU A 125 -1.87 -26.54 -0.55
CA LEU A 125 -1.51 -25.16 -0.20
C LEU A 125 -0.67 -24.50 -1.29
N LYS A 126 0.25 -25.25 -1.92
CA LYS A 126 1.07 -24.77 -3.03
C LYS A 126 0.21 -24.48 -4.25
N GLU A 127 -0.75 -25.35 -4.58
CA GLU A 127 -1.72 -25.13 -5.64
C GLU A 127 -2.59 -23.89 -5.39
N MET A 128 -3.10 -23.76 -4.18
CA MET A 128 -3.90 -22.59 -3.78
C MET A 128 -3.09 -21.28 -3.94
N ARG A 129 -1.84 -21.27 -3.49
CA ARG A 129 -0.93 -20.13 -3.66
C ARG A 129 -0.61 -19.83 -5.12
N ALA A 130 -0.44 -20.85 -5.95
CA ALA A 130 -0.19 -20.70 -7.37
C ALA A 130 -1.40 -20.13 -8.12
N ASN A 131 -2.62 -20.53 -7.73
CA ASN A 131 -3.86 -20.10 -8.38
C ASN A 131 -4.32 -18.70 -7.96
N PHE A 132 -3.91 -18.22 -6.76
CA PHE A 132 -4.33 -16.92 -6.21
C PHE A 132 -3.14 -16.03 -5.83
N PRO A 133 -2.28 -15.62 -6.79
CA PRO A 133 -1.04 -14.89 -6.50
C PRO A 133 -1.24 -13.60 -5.71
N ILE A 134 -2.29 -12.81 -5.98
CA ILE A 134 -2.57 -11.56 -5.24
C ILE A 134 -2.98 -11.88 -3.81
N TYR A 135 -3.82 -12.89 -3.60
CA TYR A 135 -4.35 -13.24 -2.28
C TYR A 135 -3.33 -13.91 -1.36
N ASN A 136 -2.15 -14.28 -1.87
CA ASN A 136 -1.03 -14.67 -1.02
C ASN A 136 -0.49 -13.52 -0.16
N TYR A 137 -0.71 -12.28 -0.60
CA TYR A 137 -0.22 -11.06 0.04
C TYR A 137 -1.33 -10.12 0.49
N LEU A 138 -2.48 -10.17 -0.17
CA LEU A 138 -3.65 -9.36 0.11
C LEU A 138 -4.73 -10.23 0.73
N THR A 139 -5.12 -9.94 1.96
CA THR A 139 -6.32 -10.53 2.58
C THR A 139 -7.53 -9.75 2.10
N PRO A 140 -8.38 -10.31 1.23
CA PRO A 140 -9.53 -9.61 0.67
C PRO A 140 -10.60 -9.39 1.71
N SER A 141 -11.45 -8.38 1.48
CA SER A 141 -12.53 -8.02 2.38
C SER A 141 -13.75 -8.92 2.15
N TYR A 142 -13.87 -9.98 2.93
CA TYR A 142 -15.04 -10.86 2.95
C TYR A 142 -15.81 -10.72 4.26
N TYR A 143 -17.08 -11.08 4.24
CA TYR A 143 -17.88 -11.32 5.43
C TYR A 143 -18.54 -12.69 5.35
N GLN A 144 -18.82 -13.28 6.50
CA GLN A 144 -19.58 -14.53 6.62
C GLN A 144 -20.98 -14.22 7.11
N ASN A 145 -21.98 -14.86 6.50
CA ASN A 145 -23.35 -14.82 7.02
C ASN A 145 -23.51 -15.82 8.19
N GLU A 146 -24.70 -15.82 8.81
CA GLU A 146 -25.02 -16.74 9.91
C GLU A 146 -24.95 -18.23 9.53
N ALA A 147 -25.08 -18.56 8.25
CA ALA A 147 -24.94 -19.91 7.71
C ALA A 147 -23.49 -20.30 7.38
N GLY A 148 -22.50 -19.44 7.70
CA GLY A 148 -21.08 -19.68 7.44
C GLY A 148 -20.63 -19.48 5.98
N GLN A 149 -21.51 -18.96 5.12
CA GLN A 149 -21.17 -18.67 3.72
C GLN A 149 -20.41 -17.34 3.64
N THR A 150 -19.37 -17.33 2.81
CA THR A 150 -18.48 -16.18 2.64
C THR A 150 -18.87 -15.38 1.38
N PHE A 151 -19.00 -14.08 1.53
CA PHE A 151 -19.37 -13.14 0.46
C PHE A 151 -18.40 -11.97 0.43
N PRO A 152 -18.14 -11.36 -0.75
CA PRO A 152 -17.43 -10.10 -0.86
C PRO A 152 -18.12 -9.01 -0.02
N ALA A 153 -17.35 -8.28 0.78
CA ALA A 153 -17.91 -7.24 1.63
C ALA A 153 -18.30 -6.01 0.81
N GLN A 154 -19.43 -5.41 1.15
CA GLN A 154 -19.92 -4.19 0.53
C GLN A 154 -19.25 -2.96 1.18
N THR A 155 -17.94 -2.85 0.98
CA THR A 155 -17.09 -1.80 1.53
C THR A 155 -16.13 -1.26 0.47
N ALA A 156 -15.67 -0.01 0.65
CA ALA A 156 -14.64 0.59 -0.18
C ALA A 156 -13.27 -0.09 -0.02
N ARG A 157 -13.04 -0.81 1.08
CA ARG A 157 -11.83 -1.58 1.31
C ARG A 157 -11.85 -2.85 0.49
N VAL A 158 -10.92 -2.97 -0.44
CA VAL A 158 -10.69 -4.18 -1.23
C VAL A 158 -10.10 -5.30 -0.37
N GLY A 159 -9.11 -4.94 0.45
CA GLY A 159 -8.45 -5.88 1.34
C GLY A 159 -7.38 -5.21 2.19
N MET A 160 -6.67 -6.01 2.98
CA MET A 160 -5.55 -5.59 3.82
C MET A 160 -4.29 -6.35 3.46
N ALA A 161 -3.14 -5.68 3.58
CA ALA A 161 -1.84 -6.29 3.36
C ALA A 161 -0.81 -5.78 4.37
N LEU A 162 0.24 -6.56 4.59
CA LEU A 162 1.41 -6.08 5.32
C LEU A 162 2.08 -4.95 4.55
N VAL A 163 2.56 -3.93 5.23
CA VAL A 163 3.27 -2.78 4.61
C VAL A 163 4.41 -3.26 3.70
N LYS A 164 5.17 -4.28 4.12
CA LYS A 164 6.26 -4.86 3.34
C LYS A 164 5.82 -5.48 2.00
N ASP A 165 4.57 -5.94 1.90
CA ASP A 165 4.06 -6.66 0.74
C ASP A 165 3.38 -5.75 -0.29
N THR A 166 3.16 -4.48 0.05
CA THR A 166 2.51 -3.49 -0.84
C THR A 166 3.21 -3.33 -2.19
N ALA A 167 4.55 -3.39 -2.21
CA ALA A 167 5.33 -3.30 -3.44
C ALA A 167 5.07 -4.50 -4.39
N ASN A 168 4.93 -5.71 -3.83
CA ASN A 168 4.62 -6.92 -4.59
C ASN A 168 3.21 -6.83 -5.18
N ILE A 169 2.22 -6.45 -4.38
CA ILE A 169 0.84 -6.28 -4.81
C ILE A 169 0.75 -5.22 -5.91
N ASN A 170 1.39 -4.07 -5.75
CA ASN A 170 1.41 -3.01 -6.76
C ASN A 170 2.00 -3.50 -8.09
N ARG A 171 3.06 -4.31 -8.05
CA ARG A 171 3.66 -4.90 -9.25
C ARG A 171 2.69 -5.84 -9.95
N MET A 172 2.02 -6.73 -9.20
CA MET A 172 1.02 -7.65 -9.74
C MET A 172 -0.18 -6.91 -10.34
N LEU A 173 -0.75 -5.94 -9.63
CA LEU A 173 -1.85 -5.12 -10.13
C LEU A 173 -1.46 -4.35 -11.40
N LYS A 174 -0.22 -3.91 -11.51
CA LYS A 174 0.29 -3.25 -12.72
C LYS A 174 0.39 -4.21 -13.92
N GLN A 175 0.79 -5.46 -13.70
CA GLN A 175 0.87 -6.49 -14.75
C GLN A 175 -0.51 -6.82 -15.34
N VAL A 176 -1.54 -6.87 -14.51
CA VAL A 176 -2.92 -7.21 -14.90
C VAL A 176 -3.85 -5.99 -14.95
N LYS A 177 -3.29 -4.79 -15.10
CA LYS A 177 -4.08 -3.55 -15.10
C LYS A 177 -5.22 -3.55 -16.13
N ASN A 178 -5.04 -4.23 -17.24
CA ASN A 178 -6.02 -4.35 -18.32
C ASN A 178 -7.26 -5.19 -17.96
N VAL A 179 -7.21 -5.95 -16.89
CA VAL A 179 -8.37 -6.71 -16.35
C VAL A 179 -9.38 -5.76 -15.71
N PHE A 180 -8.89 -4.72 -15.04
CA PHE A 180 -9.72 -3.77 -14.30
C PHE A 180 -10.31 -2.69 -15.21
N PRO A 181 -11.46 -2.10 -14.84
CA PRO A 181 -12.02 -0.96 -15.54
C PRO A 181 -10.98 0.18 -15.66
N ARG A 182 -10.96 0.88 -16.80
CA ARG A 182 -9.92 1.89 -17.12
C ARG A 182 -9.82 3.03 -16.10
N ARG A 183 -10.91 3.33 -15.39
CA ARG A 183 -10.98 4.42 -14.41
C ARG A 183 -10.50 4.01 -13.02
N VAL A 184 -10.41 2.70 -12.73
CA VAL A 184 -10.00 2.21 -11.43
C VAL A 184 -8.54 2.58 -11.14
N LYS A 185 -8.34 3.17 -9.97
CA LYS A 185 -7.02 3.45 -9.40
C LYS A 185 -6.95 2.82 -8.02
N PHE A 186 -5.88 2.12 -7.74
CA PHE A 186 -5.64 1.54 -6.43
C PHE A 186 -4.80 2.48 -5.58
N ALA A 187 -5.19 2.67 -4.33
CA ALA A 187 -4.50 3.47 -3.34
C ALA A 187 -4.41 2.74 -1.99
N TRP A 188 -3.37 3.02 -1.24
CA TRP A 188 -3.15 2.49 0.10
C TRP A 188 -3.47 3.55 1.15
N THR A 189 -4.01 3.12 2.29
CA THR A 189 -4.13 4.01 3.45
C THR A 189 -2.74 4.45 3.93
N VAL A 190 -2.60 5.71 4.32
CA VAL A 190 -1.31 6.29 4.72
C VAL A 190 -0.89 5.81 6.10
N LYS A 191 -1.86 5.69 7.03
CA LYS A 191 -1.60 5.28 8.41
C LYS A 191 -1.78 3.77 8.53
N PRO A 192 -0.72 3.01 8.86
CA PRO A 192 -0.86 1.59 9.09
C PRO A 192 -1.63 1.31 10.38
N ASN A 193 -2.37 0.22 10.37
CA ASN A 193 -2.95 -0.41 11.56
C ASN A 193 -1.92 -1.39 12.11
N VAL A 194 -1.59 -1.26 13.39
CA VAL A 194 -0.62 -2.13 14.06
C VAL A 194 -1.37 -3.21 14.82
N ASP A 195 -1.05 -4.47 14.54
CA ASP A 195 -1.55 -5.60 15.32
C ASP A 195 -0.92 -5.55 16.73
N PRO A 196 -1.72 -5.44 17.79
CA PRO A 196 -1.20 -5.31 19.15
C PRO A 196 -0.48 -6.56 19.66
N THR A 197 -0.71 -7.73 19.05
CA THR A 197 -0.14 -9.01 19.47
C THR A 197 1.20 -9.28 18.77
N THR A 198 1.26 -9.02 17.46
CA THR A 198 2.43 -9.36 16.64
C THR A 198 3.31 -8.15 16.31
N GLY A 199 2.81 -6.93 16.52
CA GLY A 199 3.46 -5.69 16.09
C GLY A 199 3.49 -5.51 14.55
N ALA A 200 2.81 -6.37 13.81
CA ALA A 200 2.77 -6.30 12.36
C ALA A 200 1.95 -5.08 11.88
N GLU A 201 2.49 -4.38 10.89
CA GLU A 201 1.87 -3.19 10.30
C GLU A 201 1.08 -3.55 9.05
N TYR A 202 -0.22 -3.25 9.05
CA TYR A 202 -1.13 -3.49 7.94
C TYR A 202 -1.64 -2.17 7.35
N VAL A 203 -1.78 -2.14 6.05
CA VAL A 203 -2.45 -1.05 5.31
C VAL A 203 -3.61 -1.61 4.50
N GLU A 204 -4.60 -0.76 4.26
CA GLU A 204 -5.79 -1.11 3.51
C GLU A 204 -5.65 -0.67 2.05
N LEU A 205 -6.04 -1.56 1.13
CA LEU A 205 -6.18 -1.27 -0.28
C LEU A 205 -7.58 -0.77 -0.56
N VAL A 206 -7.69 0.38 -1.20
CA VAL A 206 -8.95 0.95 -1.68
C VAL A 206 -8.89 1.16 -3.18
N ALA A 207 -10.04 1.08 -3.85
CA ALA A 207 -10.18 1.34 -5.28
C ALA A 207 -10.97 2.64 -5.48
N LEU A 208 -10.40 3.57 -6.25
CA LEU A 208 -10.91 4.89 -6.55
C LEU A 208 -11.36 4.97 -8.01
#